data_d8e01fa63f1cd92140e13ec656d0f184
#
_entry.id   d8e01fa63f1cd92140e13ec656d0f184
#
_cell.length_a   1.000
_cell.length_b   1.000
_cell.length_c   1.000
_cell.angle_alpha   90.00
_cell.angle_beta   90.00
_cell.angle_gamma   90.00
#
_symmetry.space_group_name_H-M   'P 1'
#
loop_
_entity.id
_entity.type
_entity.pdbx_description
1 polymer ?
#
loop_
_entity_poly.entity_id
_entity_poly.type
_entity_poly.pdbx_seq_one_letter_code
_entity_poly.pdbx_strand_id
1 'polypeptide(L)'
;MTNLEKILVLGATGNIGFTVIQTLTAAGYQVRAGVSNPEKSRALWQDNDLVDVAHFNFLDTSTYPAALEGISKVFFVRPPQLSTPKEDMFPFLRFLKERQIAHVVFVSLIGVEKNPVTPHHKIEKEMMRLALPFTFLRPSFFMQNLNTTHQEDIQKHDDLFIPAGNARTSFIDTRDIGEIAAICLMNTPQHIGQKYSITGKEALTYYEVAEKMTAILGRKITYSKPSLLRFRATIIRRGTPKAFANVMTMLYFITQMGNAKQITPTAQELLHREATSFDQYVKDYREDFG
;
A
#
# COMPACT_ATOMS: atom_id res chain seq x y z
N MET A 1 25.50 -11.64 22.41
CA MET A 1 24.26 -12.15 21.77
C MET A 1 23.53 -10.93 21.25
N THR A 2 23.61 -10.66 19.96
CA THR A 2 22.82 -9.60 19.32
C THR A 2 21.37 -10.03 19.45
N ASN A 3 20.61 -9.29 20.26
CA ASN A 3 19.16 -9.44 20.33
C ASN A 3 18.64 -9.01 18.96
N LEU A 4 18.48 -9.98 18.05
CA LEU A 4 18.00 -9.71 16.70
C LEU A 4 16.57 -9.18 16.83
N GLU A 5 16.43 -7.87 16.61
CA GLU A 5 15.12 -7.23 16.61
C GLU A 5 14.19 -7.97 15.64
N LYS A 6 13.05 -8.41 16.12
CA LYS A 6 12.04 -9.09 15.30
C LYS A 6 10.93 -8.12 14.92
N ILE A 7 10.59 -8.11 13.65
CA ILE A 7 9.66 -7.15 13.06
C ILE A 7 8.40 -7.87 12.59
N LEU A 8 7.23 -7.42 13.04
CA LEU A 8 5.94 -7.91 12.54
C LEU A 8 5.54 -7.14 11.29
N VAL A 9 5.25 -7.87 10.21
CA VAL A 9 4.75 -7.33 8.95
C VAL A 9 3.32 -7.81 8.74
N LEU A 10 2.34 -6.91 8.88
CA LEU A 10 0.93 -7.18 8.58
C LEU A 10 0.60 -6.82 7.14
N GLY A 11 -0.29 -7.60 6.51
CA GLY A 11 -0.47 -7.54 5.07
C GLY A 11 0.68 -8.17 4.30
N ALA A 12 1.34 -9.14 4.91
CA ALA A 12 2.57 -9.80 4.47
C ALA A 12 2.51 -10.40 3.06
N THR A 13 1.35 -10.90 2.65
CA THR A 13 1.13 -11.49 1.31
C THR A 13 0.72 -10.48 0.25
N GLY A 14 0.54 -9.21 0.61
CA GLY A 14 0.21 -8.13 -0.32
C GLY A 14 1.47 -7.53 -0.97
N ASN A 15 1.29 -6.77 -2.04
CA ASN A 15 2.38 -6.20 -2.84
C ASN A 15 3.42 -5.42 -2.01
N ILE A 16 2.97 -4.61 -1.05
CA ILE A 16 3.88 -3.81 -0.20
C ILE A 16 4.51 -4.70 0.87
N GLY A 17 3.69 -5.45 1.63
CA GLY A 17 4.17 -6.26 2.75
C GLY A 17 5.17 -7.34 2.31
N PHE A 18 4.95 -7.94 1.16
CA PHE A 18 5.89 -8.92 0.59
C PHE A 18 7.27 -8.31 0.34
N THR A 19 7.32 -7.12 -0.28
CA THR A 19 8.58 -6.39 -0.50
C THR A 19 9.24 -5.96 0.81
N VAL A 20 8.45 -5.54 1.82
CA VAL A 20 9.00 -5.23 3.16
C VAL A 20 9.74 -6.44 3.72
N ILE A 21 9.13 -7.63 3.65
CA ILE A 21 9.74 -8.88 4.13
C ILE A 21 11.03 -9.17 3.35
N GLN A 22 10.99 -9.13 2.03
CA GLN A 22 12.17 -9.39 1.19
C GLN A 22 13.32 -8.44 1.53
N THR A 23 13.05 -7.14 1.66
CA THR A 23 14.08 -6.14 1.96
C THR A 23 14.67 -6.33 3.36
N LEU A 24 13.82 -6.58 4.37
CA LEU A 24 14.27 -6.80 5.75
C LEU A 24 15.12 -8.08 5.88
N THR A 25 14.67 -9.18 5.26
CA THR A 25 15.41 -10.44 5.34
C THR A 25 16.70 -10.41 4.55
N ALA A 26 16.76 -9.73 3.41
CA ALA A 26 17.99 -9.46 2.68
C ALA A 26 19.02 -8.68 3.51
N ALA A 27 18.56 -7.85 4.44
CA ALA A 27 19.39 -7.11 5.41
C ALA A 27 19.67 -7.91 6.71
N GLY A 28 19.22 -9.18 6.81
CA GLY A 28 19.47 -10.06 7.95
C GLY A 28 18.52 -9.90 9.15
N TYR A 29 17.42 -9.17 9.01
CA TYR A 29 16.44 -9.00 10.08
C TYR A 29 15.50 -10.22 10.17
N GLN A 30 15.13 -10.58 11.40
CA GLN A 30 14.08 -11.55 11.64
C GLN A 30 12.70 -10.89 11.45
N VAL A 31 11.83 -11.58 10.72
CA VAL A 31 10.50 -11.07 10.39
C VAL A 31 9.42 -12.08 10.78
N ARG A 32 8.35 -11.58 11.38
CA ARG A 32 7.10 -12.33 11.51
C ARG A 32 6.10 -11.84 10.48
N ALA A 33 5.69 -12.74 9.57
CA ALA A 33 4.63 -12.49 8.61
C ALA A 33 3.27 -12.72 9.27
N GLY A 34 2.53 -11.63 9.54
CA GLY A 34 1.17 -11.70 10.07
C GLY A 34 0.15 -11.89 8.95
N VAL A 35 -0.54 -13.03 8.94
CA VAL A 35 -1.44 -13.44 7.87
C VAL A 35 -2.75 -14.01 8.40
N SER A 36 -3.82 -13.92 7.61
CA SER A 36 -5.13 -14.50 7.98
C SER A 36 -5.16 -16.04 7.87
N ASN A 37 -4.35 -16.62 7.00
CA ASN A 37 -4.25 -18.07 6.80
C ASN A 37 -2.77 -18.50 6.79
N PRO A 38 -2.22 -18.90 7.95
CA PRO A 38 -0.82 -19.33 8.06
C PRO A 38 -0.48 -20.56 7.21
N GLU A 39 -1.37 -21.54 7.14
CA GLU A 39 -1.11 -22.79 6.41
C GLU A 39 -0.86 -22.53 4.92
N LYS A 40 -1.73 -21.72 4.30
CA LYS A 40 -1.58 -21.33 2.89
C LYS A 40 -0.34 -20.47 2.65
N SER A 41 0.04 -19.65 3.64
CA SER A 41 1.09 -18.63 3.45
C SER A 41 2.50 -19.13 3.75
N ARG A 42 2.67 -20.24 4.51
CA ARG A 42 4.00 -20.78 4.87
C ARG A 42 4.84 -21.12 3.66
N ALA A 43 4.21 -21.64 2.60
CA ALA A 43 4.92 -21.99 1.37
C ALA A 43 5.66 -20.82 0.70
N LEU A 44 5.20 -19.56 0.94
CA LEU A 44 5.83 -18.37 0.38
C LEU A 44 7.22 -18.08 0.95
N TRP A 45 7.52 -18.60 2.15
CA TRP A 45 8.77 -18.33 2.88
C TRP A 45 9.42 -19.61 3.43
N GLN A 46 9.07 -20.78 2.90
CA GLN A 46 9.57 -22.06 3.39
C GLN A 46 11.10 -22.17 3.33
N ASP A 47 11.74 -21.48 2.37
CA ASP A 47 13.16 -21.47 2.15
C ASP A 47 13.88 -20.26 2.78
N ASN A 48 13.20 -19.54 3.69
CA ASN A 48 13.73 -18.35 4.35
C ASN A 48 13.64 -18.47 5.88
N ASP A 49 14.71 -18.92 6.51
CA ASP A 49 14.80 -19.14 7.97
C ASP A 49 14.64 -17.85 8.81
N LEU A 50 14.71 -16.68 8.20
CA LEU A 50 14.48 -15.39 8.87
C LEU A 50 13.01 -15.04 8.98
N VAL A 51 12.11 -15.80 8.34
CA VAL A 51 10.66 -15.52 8.35
C VAL A 51 9.91 -16.59 9.12
N ASP A 52 9.23 -16.21 10.19
CA ASP A 52 8.17 -17.03 10.76
C ASP A 52 6.78 -16.49 10.38
N VAL A 53 5.76 -17.35 10.44
CA VAL A 53 4.39 -17.02 10.03
C VAL A 53 3.46 -17.16 11.23
N ALA A 54 2.71 -16.10 11.53
CA ALA A 54 1.73 -16.09 12.61
C ALA A 54 0.32 -15.75 12.09
N HIS A 55 -0.68 -16.35 12.74
CA HIS A 55 -2.06 -15.94 12.50
C HIS A 55 -2.32 -14.56 13.08
N PHE A 56 -2.89 -13.68 12.25
CA PHE A 56 -3.28 -12.34 12.66
C PHE A 56 -4.58 -11.90 11.98
N ASN A 57 -5.49 -11.34 12.78
CA ASN A 57 -6.72 -10.74 12.29
C ASN A 57 -7.03 -9.47 13.11
N PHE A 58 -7.14 -8.31 12.45
CA PHE A 58 -7.50 -7.04 13.10
C PHE A 58 -8.81 -7.09 13.89
N LEU A 59 -9.76 -7.93 13.47
CA LEU A 59 -11.07 -8.06 14.09
C LEU A 59 -11.11 -9.09 15.23
N ASP A 60 -10.02 -9.83 15.43
CA ASP A 60 -9.90 -10.84 16.49
C ASP A 60 -8.73 -10.55 17.40
N THR A 61 -9.02 -9.88 18.52
CA THR A 61 -8.01 -9.48 19.51
C THR A 61 -7.28 -10.65 20.16
N SER A 62 -7.85 -11.87 20.14
CA SER A 62 -7.21 -13.08 20.67
C SER A 62 -5.95 -13.48 19.87
N THR A 63 -5.83 -13.02 18.63
CA THR A 63 -4.66 -13.29 17.76
C THR A 63 -3.46 -12.37 18.06
N TYR A 64 -3.67 -11.24 18.74
CA TYR A 64 -2.63 -10.23 18.95
C TYR A 64 -1.47 -10.71 19.84
N PRO A 65 -1.71 -11.36 21.00
CA PRO A 65 -0.63 -11.75 21.89
C PRO A 65 0.41 -12.64 21.21
N ALA A 66 -0.03 -13.69 20.54
CA ALA A 66 0.87 -14.62 19.83
C ALA A 66 1.59 -13.95 18.66
N ALA A 67 0.88 -13.11 17.89
CA ALA A 67 1.48 -12.40 16.77
C ALA A 67 2.53 -11.37 17.19
N LEU A 68 2.41 -10.77 18.39
CA LEU A 68 3.33 -9.75 18.89
C LEU A 68 4.34 -10.27 19.93
N GLU A 69 4.40 -11.56 20.18
CA GLU A 69 5.38 -12.13 21.10
C GLU A 69 6.81 -11.95 20.56
N GLY A 70 7.67 -11.28 21.32
CA GLY A 70 9.06 -10.97 20.95
C GLY A 70 9.21 -9.91 19.84
N ILE A 71 8.14 -9.23 19.46
CA ILE A 71 8.17 -8.18 18.42
C ILE A 71 8.56 -6.84 19.03
N SER A 72 9.49 -6.15 18.38
CA SER A 72 9.93 -4.79 18.74
C SER A 72 9.35 -3.71 17.81
N LYS A 73 9.11 -4.03 16.53
CA LYS A 73 8.65 -3.08 15.51
C LYS A 73 7.54 -3.67 14.67
N VAL A 74 6.66 -2.81 14.14
CA VAL A 74 5.49 -3.25 13.37
C VAL A 74 5.35 -2.45 12.10
N PHE A 75 5.12 -3.15 11.00
CA PHE A 75 4.62 -2.58 9.75
C PHE A 75 3.18 -3.01 9.52
N PHE A 76 2.31 -2.09 9.10
CA PHE A 76 0.97 -2.47 8.66
C PHE A 76 0.39 -1.59 7.56
N VAL A 77 -0.47 -2.21 6.77
CA VAL A 77 -1.37 -1.59 5.79
C VAL A 77 -2.79 -1.84 6.25
N ARG A 78 -3.66 -0.84 6.15
CA ARG A 78 -5.08 -1.02 6.45
C ARG A 78 -5.74 -1.88 5.37
N PRO A 79 -6.37 -3.01 5.68
CA PRO A 79 -7.20 -3.74 4.73
C PRO A 79 -8.33 -2.85 4.19
N PRO A 80 -8.57 -2.81 2.86
CA PRO A 80 -9.52 -1.87 2.26
C PRO A 80 -10.96 -2.04 2.75
N GLN A 81 -11.35 -3.24 3.17
CA GLN A 81 -12.67 -3.56 3.71
C GLN A 81 -12.90 -3.02 5.14
N LEU A 82 -11.84 -2.76 5.91
CA LEU A 82 -11.95 -2.22 7.27
C LEU A 82 -12.13 -0.69 7.21
N SER A 83 -13.37 -0.24 7.19
CA SER A 83 -13.74 1.16 6.96
C SER A 83 -14.13 1.93 8.22
N THR A 84 -14.28 1.24 9.35
CA THR A 84 -14.66 1.78 10.67
C THR A 84 -13.49 1.69 11.66
N PRO A 85 -12.44 2.54 11.54
CA PRO A 85 -11.18 2.37 12.28
C PRO A 85 -11.35 2.30 13.79
N LYS A 86 -12.38 2.92 14.35
CA LYS A 86 -12.63 2.91 15.79
C LYS A 86 -12.89 1.49 16.32
N GLU A 87 -13.63 0.73 15.54
CA GLU A 87 -14.00 -0.66 15.81
C GLU A 87 -12.93 -1.63 15.28
N ASP A 88 -12.45 -1.38 14.06
CA ASP A 88 -11.63 -2.32 13.30
C ASP A 88 -10.14 -2.26 13.65
N MET A 89 -9.61 -1.06 13.97
CA MET A 89 -8.15 -0.83 14.06
C MET A 89 -7.70 -0.32 15.43
N PHE A 90 -8.52 0.49 16.14
CA PHE A 90 -8.10 1.09 17.41
C PHE A 90 -7.81 0.06 18.52
N PRO A 91 -8.49 -1.10 18.61
CA PRO A 91 -8.09 -2.14 19.57
C PRO A 91 -6.64 -2.59 19.35
N PHE A 92 -6.23 -2.78 18.09
CA PHE A 92 -4.85 -3.13 17.76
C PHE A 92 -3.86 -2.02 18.14
N LEU A 93 -4.17 -0.76 17.82
CA LEU A 93 -3.29 0.38 18.17
C LEU A 93 -3.09 0.52 19.69
N ARG A 94 -4.13 0.29 20.49
CA ARG A 94 -4.03 0.28 21.96
C ARG A 94 -3.14 -0.86 22.42
N PHE A 95 -3.29 -2.04 21.85
CA PHE A 95 -2.46 -3.19 22.17
C PHE A 95 -0.98 -2.94 21.84
N LEU A 96 -0.66 -2.27 20.71
CA LEU A 96 0.71 -1.84 20.41
C LEU A 96 1.28 -0.91 21.48
N LYS A 97 0.44 0.01 22.00
CA LYS A 97 0.84 0.92 23.09
C LYS A 97 1.12 0.17 24.38
N GLU A 98 0.24 -0.77 24.77
CA GLU A 98 0.41 -1.63 25.97
C GLU A 98 1.68 -2.48 25.87
N ARG A 99 2.02 -2.96 24.68
CA ARG A 99 3.25 -3.73 24.40
C ARG A 99 4.51 -2.88 24.25
N GLN A 100 4.39 -1.56 24.35
CA GLN A 100 5.52 -0.62 24.23
C GLN A 100 6.34 -0.83 22.93
N ILE A 101 5.65 -1.06 21.82
CA ILE A 101 6.29 -1.25 20.51
C ILE A 101 7.18 -0.05 20.19
N ALA A 102 8.44 -0.31 19.84
CA ALA A 102 9.47 0.71 19.67
C ALA A 102 9.29 1.54 18.37
N HIS A 103 8.64 0.98 17.35
CA HIS A 103 8.35 1.70 16.10
C HIS A 103 7.19 1.07 15.32
N VAL A 104 6.32 1.92 14.78
CA VAL A 104 5.18 1.50 13.96
C VAL A 104 5.21 2.25 12.64
N VAL A 105 5.42 1.54 11.54
CA VAL A 105 5.35 2.10 10.18
C VAL A 105 3.98 1.79 9.59
N PHE A 106 3.22 2.84 9.26
CA PHE A 106 1.87 2.73 8.73
C PHE A 106 1.78 3.29 7.31
N VAL A 107 1.24 2.50 6.38
CA VAL A 107 0.92 2.98 5.04
C VAL A 107 -0.43 3.71 5.07
N SER A 108 -0.34 5.01 5.01
CA SER A 108 -1.46 5.96 4.95
C SER A 108 -1.76 6.32 3.48
N LEU A 109 -2.11 7.58 3.21
CA LEU A 109 -2.31 8.10 1.85
C LEU A 109 -1.95 9.59 1.75
N ILE A 110 -1.52 10.02 0.57
CA ILE A 110 -1.20 11.42 0.28
C ILE A 110 -2.44 12.30 0.43
N GLY A 111 -2.29 13.50 1.05
CA GLY A 111 -3.39 14.43 1.27
C GLY A 111 -4.35 14.03 2.39
N VAL A 112 -4.02 13.02 3.18
CA VAL A 112 -4.85 12.52 4.30
C VAL A 112 -5.15 13.61 5.34
N GLU A 113 -4.24 14.56 5.54
CA GLU A 113 -4.39 15.66 6.47
C GLU A 113 -5.52 16.63 6.10
N LYS A 114 -5.88 16.67 4.82
CA LYS A 114 -6.96 17.51 4.27
C LYS A 114 -8.31 16.78 4.22
N ASN A 115 -8.34 15.49 4.56
CA ASN A 115 -9.53 14.66 4.44
C ASN A 115 -9.87 13.91 5.75
N PRO A 116 -10.45 14.59 6.75
CA PRO A 116 -10.69 14.04 8.08
C PRO A 116 -11.69 12.89 8.13
N VAL A 117 -12.47 12.69 7.08
CA VAL A 117 -13.46 11.59 7.03
C VAL A 117 -12.83 10.25 6.66
N THR A 118 -11.61 10.24 6.11
CA THR A 118 -10.96 9.01 5.69
C THR A 118 -10.55 8.13 6.87
N PRO A 119 -10.65 6.81 6.73
CA PRO A 119 -10.16 5.88 7.74
C PRO A 119 -8.68 6.13 8.11
N HIS A 120 -7.84 6.42 7.13
CA HIS A 120 -6.41 6.68 7.34
C HIS A 120 -6.15 7.90 8.23
N HIS A 121 -6.89 8.99 8.03
CA HIS A 121 -6.79 10.17 8.90
C HIS A 121 -7.11 9.83 10.38
N LYS A 122 -8.17 9.05 10.59
CA LYS A 122 -8.58 8.63 11.94
C LYS A 122 -7.52 7.73 12.59
N ILE A 123 -6.90 6.83 11.81
CA ILE A 123 -5.81 5.97 12.28
C ILE A 123 -4.59 6.80 12.66
N GLU A 124 -4.13 7.73 11.79
CA GLU A 124 -3.00 8.62 12.11
C GLU A 124 -3.26 9.44 13.38
N LYS A 125 -4.47 9.99 13.51
CA LYS A 125 -4.87 10.75 14.72
C LYS A 125 -4.84 9.90 15.98
N GLU A 126 -5.33 8.67 15.91
CA GLU A 126 -5.32 7.76 17.07
C GLU A 126 -3.90 7.34 17.44
N MET A 127 -3.04 7.03 16.46
CA MET A 127 -1.63 6.73 16.72
C MET A 127 -0.91 7.90 17.42
N MET A 128 -1.15 9.14 16.96
CA MET A 128 -0.61 10.33 17.62
C MET A 128 -1.18 10.54 19.01
N ARG A 129 -2.50 10.33 19.21
CA ARG A 129 -3.18 10.44 20.52
C ARG A 129 -2.61 9.45 21.55
N LEU A 130 -2.29 8.24 21.10
CA LEU A 130 -1.67 7.19 21.92
C LEU A 130 -0.17 7.41 22.13
N ALA A 131 0.42 8.44 21.53
CA ALA A 131 1.86 8.67 21.51
C ALA A 131 2.65 7.40 21.11
N LEU A 132 2.19 6.71 20.07
CA LEU A 132 2.94 5.61 19.45
C LEU A 132 4.13 6.19 18.69
N PRO A 133 5.32 5.55 18.75
CA PRO A 133 6.45 5.94 17.91
C PRO A 133 6.15 5.56 16.45
N PHE A 134 5.72 6.51 15.64
CA PHE A 134 5.19 6.24 14.31
C PHE A 134 6.09 6.76 13.17
N THR A 135 5.97 6.14 12.01
CA THR A 135 6.24 6.74 10.69
C THR A 135 5.01 6.55 9.81
N PHE A 136 4.52 7.64 9.21
CA PHE A 136 3.44 7.58 8.24
C PHE A 136 4.00 7.68 6.82
N LEU A 137 3.82 6.62 6.05
CA LEU A 137 4.08 6.62 4.62
C LEU A 137 2.78 7.02 3.90
N ARG A 138 2.80 8.13 3.20
CA ARG A 138 1.64 8.70 2.49
C ARG A 138 1.86 8.61 0.99
N PRO A 139 1.68 7.43 0.40
CA PRO A 139 1.91 7.23 -1.03
C PRO A 139 0.83 7.87 -1.89
N SER A 140 1.20 8.17 -3.13
CA SER A 140 0.31 8.49 -4.23
C SER A 140 -0.37 7.23 -4.79
N PHE A 141 -0.95 7.28 -5.99
CA PHE A 141 -1.62 6.14 -6.61
C PHE A 141 -0.64 5.00 -6.93
N PHE A 142 -1.01 3.79 -6.55
CA PHE A 142 -0.19 2.60 -6.82
C PHE A 142 -0.25 2.22 -8.30
N MET A 143 0.92 1.99 -8.91
CA MET A 143 0.99 1.43 -10.26
C MET A 143 0.28 0.08 -10.32
N GLN A 144 0.42 -0.73 -9.27
CA GLN A 144 -0.17 -2.08 -9.17
C GLN A 144 -1.71 -2.11 -9.17
N ASN A 145 -2.38 -0.96 -9.04
CA ASN A 145 -3.82 -0.91 -9.28
C ASN A 145 -4.17 -1.31 -10.74
N LEU A 146 -3.25 -1.13 -11.68
CA LEU A 146 -3.46 -1.48 -13.09
C LEU A 146 -3.45 -3.00 -13.31
N ASN A 147 -2.52 -3.73 -12.64
CA ASN A 147 -2.45 -5.20 -12.76
C ASN A 147 -3.21 -5.95 -11.65
N THR A 148 -4.06 -5.24 -10.89
CA THR A 148 -4.98 -5.83 -9.92
C THR A 148 -6.41 -5.36 -10.18
N THR A 149 -6.79 -4.18 -9.70
CA THR A 149 -8.15 -3.63 -9.78
C THR A 149 -8.64 -3.43 -11.23
N HIS A 150 -7.74 -3.02 -12.13
CA HIS A 150 -8.06 -2.71 -13.53
C HIS A 150 -7.54 -3.77 -14.53
N GLN A 151 -6.97 -4.86 -14.02
CA GLN A 151 -6.34 -5.90 -14.84
C GLN A 151 -7.32 -6.48 -15.88
N GLU A 152 -8.53 -6.79 -15.47
CA GLU A 152 -9.54 -7.42 -16.36
C GLU A 152 -9.87 -6.55 -17.58
N ASP A 153 -10.02 -5.24 -17.40
CA ASP A 153 -10.31 -4.32 -18.52
C ASP A 153 -9.09 -4.21 -19.47
N ILE A 154 -7.88 -4.24 -18.92
CA ILE A 154 -6.65 -4.18 -19.72
C ILE A 154 -6.44 -5.49 -20.49
N GLN A 155 -6.59 -6.64 -19.83
CA GLN A 155 -6.39 -7.96 -20.46
C GLN A 155 -7.45 -8.30 -21.51
N LYS A 156 -8.76 -8.07 -21.18
CA LYS A 156 -9.85 -8.53 -22.00
C LYS A 156 -10.35 -7.52 -23.02
N HIS A 157 -10.09 -6.22 -22.78
CA HIS A 157 -10.67 -5.14 -23.58
C HIS A 157 -9.65 -4.16 -24.10
N ASP A 158 -8.37 -4.33 -23.79
CA ASP A 158 -7.31 -3.37 -24.15
C ASP A 158 -7.65 -1.94 -23.73
N ASP A 159 -8.35 -1.78 -22.60
CA ASP A 159 -8.91 -0.50 -22.19
C ASP A 159 -8.58 -0.14 -20.73
N LEU A 160 -8.22 1.10 -20.51
CA LEU A 160 -8.15 1.73 -19.22
C LEU A 160 -9.54 2.28 -18.86
N PHE A 161 -10.42 1.44 -18.33
CA PHE A 161 -11.76 1.84 -17.90
C PHE A 161 -11.73 2.56 -16.56
N ILE A 162 -11.11 3.76 -16.55
CA ILE A 162 -10.81 4.54 -15.34
C ILE A 162 -11.41 5.94 -15.45
N PRO A 163 -12.23 6.41 -14.48
CA PRO A 163 -12.93 7.67 -14.60
C PRO A 163 -12.07 8.85 -14.06
N ALA A 164 -10.85 9.02 -14.55
CA ALA A 164 -9.96 10.10 -14.10
C ALA A 164 -10.05 11.38 -14.93
N GLY A 165 -10.86 11.38 -15.99
CA GLY A 165 -10.98 12.54 -16.87
C GLY A 165 -9.66 12.85 -17.59
N ASN A 166 -9.26 14.12 -17.61
CA ASN A 166 -7.98 14.58 -18.14
C ASN A 166 -6.96 14.88 -17.02
N ALA A 167 -7.25 14.48 -15.78
CA ALA A 167 -6.40 14.80 -14.66
C ALA A 167 -5.07 14.04 -14.74
N ARG A 168 -4.01 14.70 -14.28
CA ARG A 168 -2.72 14.07 -14.06
C ARG A 168 -2.73 13.35 -12.70
N THR A 169 -2.17 12.17 -12.67
CA THR A 169 -2.03 11.34 -11.48
C THR A 169 -0.56 11.01 -11.30
N SER A 170 -0.01 11.29 -10.12
CA SER A 170 1.29 10.75 -9.75
C SER A 170 1.13 9.29 -9.34
N PHE A 171 2.01 8.45 -9.85
CA PHE A 171 2.03 7.02 -9.55
C PHE A 171 3.28 6.66 -8.76
N ILE A 172 3.19 5.61 -7.95
CA ILE A 172 4.32 5.02 -7.22
C ILE A 172 4.23 3.49 -7.33
N ASP A 173 5.37 2.85 -7.52
CA ASP A 173 5.46 1.40 -7.46
C ASP A 173 5.36 0.94 -6.00
N THR A 174 4.57 -0.08 -5.72
CA THR A 174 4.43 -0.64 -4.36
C THR A 174 5.72 -1.26 -3.84
N ARG A 175 6.63 -1.66 -4.72
CA ARG A 175 7.98 -2.14 -4.36
C ARG A 175 8.81 -1.01 -3.73
N ASP A 176 8.76 0.19 -4.29
CA ASP A 176 9.43 1.37 -3.71
C ASP A 176 8.86 1.72 -2.34
N ILE A 177 7.53 1.60 -2.14
CA ILE A 177 6.90 1.81 -0.83
C ILE A 177 7.40 0.77 0.18
N GLY A 178 7.48 -0.50 -0.22
CA GLY A 178 7.96 -1.59 0.62
C GLY A 178 9.42 -1.41 1.04
N GLU A 179 10.29 -1.03 0.11
CA GLU A 179 11.70 -0.74 0.37
C GLU A 179 11.84 0.46 1.34
N ILE A 180 11.11 1.56 1.11
CA ILE A 180 11.08 2.71 2.02
C ILE A 180 10.59 2.32 3.42
N ALA A 181 9.55 1.49 3.51
CA ALA A 181 9.05 1.00 4.79
C ALA A 181 10.10 0.20 5.55
N ALA A 182 10.83 -0.67 4.86
CA ALA A 182 11.94 -1.43 5.43
C ALA A 182 13.08 -0.50 5.90
N ILE A 183 13.47 0.49 5.10
CA ILE A 183 14.47 1.51 5.48
C ILE A 183 14.04 2.21 6.78
N CYS A 184 12.78 2.64 6.89
CA CYS A 184 12.26 3.28 8.09
C CYS A 184 12.33 2.35 9.32
N LEU A 185 12.04 1.06 9.17
CA LEU A 185 12.10 0.08 10.24
C LEU A 185 13.54 -0.21 10.67
N MET A 186 14.48 -0.27 9.73
CA MET A 186 15.90 -0.50 10.01
C MET A 186 16.56 0.70 10.71
N ASN A 187 16.22 1.92 10.28
CA ASN A 187 16.82 3.17 10.77
C ASN A 187 15.86 3.96 11.68
N THR A 188 15.20 3.28 12.58
CA THR A 188 14.15 3.80 13.48
C THR A 188 14.40 5.21 14.05
N PRO A 189 15.58 5.55 14.62
CA PRO A 189 15.78 6.88 15.24
C PRO A 189 15.60 8.05 14.26
N GLN A 190 15.88 7.85 12.98
CA GLN A 190 15.80 8.89 11.96
C GLN A 190 14.37 9.12 11.46
N HIS A 191 13.49 8.11 11.64
CA HIS A 191 12.18 8.08 11.00
C HIS A 191 11.00 8.19 11.96
N ILE A 192 11.21 8.08 13.29
CA ILE A 192 10.14 8.28 14.28
C ILE A 192 9.58 9.70 14.18
N GLY A 193 8.25 9.80 14.18
CA GLY A 193 7.52 11.07 14.09
C GLY A 193 7.40 11.64 12.67
N GLN A 194 8.01 10.98 11.68
CA GLN A 194 8.02 11.46 10.29
C GLN A 194 6.73 11.11 9.55
N LYS A 195 6.40 11.95 8.57
CA LYS A 195 5.23 11.82 7.68
C LYS A 195 5.69 12.07 6.25
N TYR A 196 5.91 11.01 5.51
CA TYR A 196 6.50 11.04 4.18
C TYR A 196 5.43 10.99 3.10
N SER A 197 5.31 12.06 2.30
CA SER A 197 4.54 12.02 1.05
C SER A 197 5.40 11.37 -0.03
N ILE A 198 5.02 10.18 -0.49
CA ILE A 198 5.81 9.34 -1.39
C ILE A 198 5.15 9.31 -2.76
N THR A 199 5.87 9.75 -3.79
CA THR A 199 5.42 9.73 -5.18
C THR A 199 6.51 9.15 -6.06
N GLY A 200 6.13 8.64 -7.23
CA GLY A 200 7.09 8.44 -8.30
C GLY A 200 7.54 9.76 -8.91
N LYS A 201 8.35 9.69 -9.95
CA LYS A 201 9.01 10.84 -10.56
C LYS A 201 8.15 11.64 -11.54
N GLU A 202 7.00 11.11 -11.97
CA GLU A 202 6.15 11.73 -12.98
C GLU A 202 4.66 11.67 -12.61
N ALA A 203 3.92 12.67 -13.08
CA ALA A 203 2.46 12.66 -13.04
C ALA A 203 1.92 12.55 -14.47
N LEU A 204 1.16 11.48 -14.72
CA LEU A 204 0.68 11.11 -16.06
C LEU A 204 -0.84 11.27 -16.14
N THR A 205 -1.33 11.67 -17.31
CA THR A 205 -2.73 11.45 -17.70
C THR A 205 -2.93 9.99 -18.07
N TYR A 206 -4.14 9.49 -18.01
CA TYR A 206 -4.40 8.11 -18.45
C TYR A 206 -4.30 7.93 -19.98
N TYR A 207 -4.28 9.01 -20.77
CA TYR A 207 -3.87 8.96 -22.17
C TYR A 207 -2.38 8.63 -22.31
N GLU A 208 -1.51 9.34 -21.58
CA GLU A 208 -0.06 9.07 -21.56
C GLU A 208 0.23 7.65 -21.00
N VAL A 209 -0.54 7.20 -20.01
CA VAL A 209 -0.48 5.81 -19.50
C VAL A 209 -0.80 4.82 -20.61
N ALA A 210 -1.88 5.02 -21.38
CA ALA A 210 -2.26 4.15 -22.49
C ALA A 210 -1.20 4.13 -23.60
N GLU A 211 -0.63 5.29 -23.95
CA GLU A 211 0.46 5.39 -24.94
C GLU A 211 1.70 4.62 -24.50
N LYS A 212 2.17 4.81 -23.27
CA LYS A 212 3.30 4.08 -22.69
C LYS A 212 3.06 2.56 -22.68
N MET A 213 1.88 2.13 -22.22
CA MET A 213 1.51 0.71 -22.21
C MET A 213 1.46 0.15 -23.66
N THR A 214 0.90 0.89 -24.61
CA THR A 214 0.86 0.49 -26.02
C THR A 214 2.27 0.24 -26.56
N ALA A 215 3.19 1.16 -26.31
CA ALA A 215 4.57 1.06 -26.80
C ALA A 215 5.32 -0.15 -26.20
N ILE A 216 5.08 -0.45 -24.91
CA ILE A 216 5.81 -1.52 -24.20
C ILE A 216 5.18 -2.88 -24.47
N LEU A 217 3.84 -2.98 -24.46
CA LEU A 217 3.13 -4.25 -24.64
C LEU A 217 3.09 -4.69 -26.12
N GLY A 218 3.29 -3.76 -27.06
CA GLY A 218 3.23 -4.03 -28.49
C GLY A 218 1.82 -4.24 -29.05
N ARG A 219 0.80 -3.82 -28.29
CA ARG A 219 -0.61 -3.86 -28.69
C ARG A 219 -1.32 -2.58 -28.24
N LYS A 220 -2.34 -2.15 -28.97
CA LYS A 220 -3.00 -0.89 -28.73
C LYS A 220 -3.83 -0.93 -27.45
N ILE A 221 -3.41 -0.16 -26.44
CA ILE A 221 -4.20 0.10 -25.24
C ILE A 221 -4.93 1.43 -25.42
N THR A 222 -6.21 1.47 -25.06
CA THR A 222 -7.05 2.65 -25.13
C THR A 222 -7.39 3.21 -23.76
N TYR A 223 -7.84 4.45 -23.72
CA TYR A 223 -8.43 5.06 -22.53
C TYR A 223 -9.84 5.53 -22.85
N SER A 224 -10.84 4.76 -22.44
CA SER A 224 -12.26 5.03 -22.75
C SER A 224 -12.86 6.19 -21.96
N LYS A 225 -12.17 6.66 -20.91
CA LYS A 225 -12.54 7.82 -20.09
C LYS A 225 -14.03 7.79 -19.66
N PRO A 226 -14.49 6.76 -18.96
CA PRO A 226 -15.88 6.68 -18.53
C PRO A 226 -16.23 7.82 -17.57
N SER A 227 -17.51 8.21 -17.54
CA SER A 227 -17.99 9.09 -16.46
C SER A 227 -17.98 8.36 -15.13
N LEU A 228 -17.91 9.12 -14.01
CA LEU A 228 -17.95 8.57 -12.66
C LEU A 228 -19.17 7.67 -12.42
N LEU A 229 -20.34 8.08 -12.93
CA LEU A 229 -21.59 7.32 -12.79
C LEU A 229 -21.55 6.02 -13.59
N ARG A 230 -21.05 6.08 -14.85
CA ARG A 230 -20.89 4.89 -15.70
C ARG A 230 -19.92 3.89 -15.07
N PHE A 231 -18.75 4.38 -14.60
CA PHE A 231 -17.76 3.56 -13.91
C PHE A 231 -18.39 2.86 -12.70
N ARG A 232 -18.99 3.64 -11.79
CA ARG A 232 -19.62 3.10 -10.57
C ARG A 232 -20.69 2.04 -10.89
N ALA A 233 -21.59 2.31 -11.82
CA ALA A 233 -22.63 1.38 -12.22
C ALA A 233 -22.04 0.08 -12.80
N THR A 234 -20.98 0.19 -13.60
CA THR A 234 -20.33 -0.96 -14.24
C THR A 234 -19.63 -1.84 -13.21
N ILE A 235 -18.82 -1.29 -12.29
CA ILE A 235 -18.09 -2.11 -11.32
C ILE A 235 -19.06 -2.79 -10.31
N ILE A 236 -20.16 -2.12 -9.93
CA ILE A 236 -21.21 -2.73 -9.09
C ILE A 236 -21.85 -3.91 -9.83
N ARG A 237 -22.16 -3.75 -11.13
CA ARG A 237 -22.74 -4.83 -11.95
C ARG A 237 -21.79 -6.02 -12.08
N ARG A 238 -20.48 -5.78 -12.06
CA ARG A 238 -19.42 -6.81 -12.07
C ARG A 238 -19.18 -7.44 -10.70
N GLY A 239 -19.98 -7.09 -9.67
CA GLY A 239 -19.91 -7.70 -8.35
C GLY A 239 -19.11 -6.92 -7.30
N THR A 240 -18.57 -5.76 -7.62
CA THR A 240 -17.88 -4.92 -6.62
C THR A 240 -18.88 -4.44 -5.55
N PRO A 241 -18.60 -4.64 -4.25
CA PRO A 241 -19.46 -4.16 -3.17
C PRO A 241 -19.73 -2.66 -3.28
N LYS A 242 -20.98 -2.24 -3.09
CA LYS A 242 -21.41 -0.83 -3.25
C LYS A 242 -20.57 0.14 -2.43
N ALA A 243 -20.21 -0.23 -1.19
CA ALA A 243 -19.38 0.60 -0.31
C ALA A 243 -18.00 0.86 -0.93
N PHE A 244 -17.35 -0.18 -1.46
CA PHE A 244 -16.04 -0.07 -2.10
C PHE A 244 -16.13 0.70 -3.43
N ALA A 245 -17.16 0.46 -4.25
CA ALA A 245 -17.41 1.21 -5.47
C ALA A 245 -17.60 2.72 -5.21
N ASN A 246 -18.26 3.09 -4.10
CA ASN A 246 -18.41 4.49 -3.69
C ASN A 246 -17.05 5.12 -3.33
N VAL A 247 -16.21 4.40 -2.59
CA VAL A 247 -14.86 4.87 -2.23
C VAL A 247 -14.02 5.08 -3.49
N MET A 248 -13.98 4.12 -4.40
CA MET A 248 -13.25 4.25 -5.68
C MET A 248 -13.75 5.46 -6.47
N THR A 249 -15.07 5.61 -6.62
CA THR A 249 -15.67 6.73 -7.35
C THR A 249 -15.29 8.09 -6.73
N MET A 250 -15.31 8.18 -5.40
CA MET A 250 -14.89 9.38 -4.67
C MET A 250 -13.41 9.70 -4.90
N LEU A 251 -12.52 8.71 -4.85
CA LEU A 251 -11.10 8.91 -5.10
C LEU A 251 -10.84 9.43 -6.51
N TYR A 252 -11.52 8.89 -7.53
CA TYR A 252 -11.41 9.39 -8.91
C TYR A 252 -12.04 10.76 -9.09
N PHE A 253 -13.10 11.10 -8.37
CA PHE A 253 -13.63 12.46 -8.34
C PHE A 253 -12.59 13.45 -7.81
N ILE A 254 -11.92 13.13 -6.70
CA ILE A 254 -10.82 13.93 -6.13
C ILE A 254 -9.66 14.06 -7.14
N THR A 255 -9.37 12.99 -7.87
CA THR A 255 -8.37 12.99 -8.94
C THR A 255 -8.75 13.96 -10.06
N GLN A 256 -10.00 13.95 -10.53
CA GLN A 256 -10.50 14.88 -11.56
C GLN A 256 -10.39 16.35 -11.12
N MET A 257 -10.47 16.64 -9.82
CA MET A 257 -10.23 17.97 -9.26
C MET A 257 -8.76 18.42 -9.27
N GLY A 258 -7.84 17.59 -9.78
CA GLY A 258 -6.41 17.89 -9.90
C GLY A 258 -5.59 17.68 -8.62
N ASN A 259 -6.15 17.00 -7.62
CA ASN A 259 -5.46 16.78 -6.33
C ASN A 259 -4.50 15.58 -6.32
N ALA A 260 -4.38 14.86 -7.46
CA ALA A 260 -3.55 13.66 -7.55
C ALA A 260 -2.20 13.87 -8.28
N LYS A 261 -1.86 15.10 -8.70
CA LYS A 261 -0.70 15.41 -9.54
C LYS A 261 0.59 15.76 -8.78
N GLN A 262 0.54 15.83 -7.47
CA GLN A 262 1.69 16.24 -6.66
C GLN A 262 2.86 15.25 -6.86
N ILE A 263 4.08 15.80 -7.02
CA ILE A 263 5.33 15.05 -7.04
C ILE A 263 6.20 15.57 -5.89
N THR A 264 6.88 14.63 -5.22
CA THR A 264 7.82 14.93 -4.13
C THR A 264 9.14 14.20 -4.37
N PRO A 265 10.28 14.73 -3.91
CA PRO A 265 11.58 14.06 -4.02
C PRO A 265 11.75 12.94 -2.99
N THR A 266 10.83 12.78 -2.07
CA THR A 266 10.94 11.92 -0.88
C THR A 266 11.30 10.46 -1.20
N ALA A 267 10.71 9.87 -2.24
CA ALA A 267 11.04 8.50 -2.63
C ALA A 267 12.52 8.39 -3.05
N GLN A 268 13.00 9.31 -3.88
CA GLN A 268 14.39 9.35 -4.33
C GLN A 268 15.35 9.58 -3.16
N GLU A 269 15.01 10.49 -2.25
CA GLU A 269 15.84 10.81 -1.07
C GLU A 269 15.97 9.60 -0.13
N LEU A 270 14.88 8.89 0.14
CA LEU A 270 14.90 7.73 1.04
C LEU A 270 15.49 6.47 0.40
N LEU A 271 15.27 6.26 -0.88
CA LEU A 271 15.80 5.10 -1.63
C LEU A 271 17.26 5.28 -2.06
N HIS A 272 17.80 6.51 -2.06
CA HIS A 272 19.09 6.86 -2.66
C HIS A 272 19.21 6.45 -4.13
N ARG A 273 18.08 6.32 -4.81
CA ARG A 273 17.93 6.06 -6.25
C ARG A 273 16.62 6.67 -6.74
N GLU A 274 16.47 6.79 -8.05
CA GLU A 274 15.16 7.16 -8.59
C GLU A 274 14.11 6.10 -8.26
N ALA A 275 12.87 6.56 -8.01
CA ALA A 275 11.73 5.67 -7.91
C ALA A 275 11.50 4.93 -9.23
N THR A 276 10.99 3.72 -9.16
CA THR A 276 10.66 2.90 -10.32
C THR A 276 9.80 3.67 -11.31
N SER A 277 10.24 3.77 -12.56
CA SER A 277 9.49 4.47 -13.60
C SER A 277 8.25 3.69 -14.01
N PHE A 278 7.25 4.39 -14.56
CA PHE A 278 6.07 3.73 -15.08
C PHE A 278 6.41 2.73 -16.21
N ASP A 279 7.37 3.10 -17.07
CA ASP A 279 7.83 2.23 -18.15
C ASP A 279 8.49 0.95 -17.62
N GLN A 280 9.30 1.06 -16.56
CA GLN A 280 9.93 -0.11 -15.93
C GLN A 280 8.87 -1.02 -15.28
N TYR A 281 7.92 -0.42 -14.56
CA TYR A 281 6.79 -1.15 -14.00
C TYR A 281 6.03 -1.96 -15.06
N VAL A 282 5.67 -1.37 -16.19
CA VAL A 282 4.93 -2.07 -17.26
C VAL A 282 5.76 -3.20 -17.86
N LYS A 283 7.08 -3.04 -17.99
CA LYS A 283 7.99 -4.10 -18.45
C LYS A 283 8.03 -5.28 -17.48
N ASP A 284 8.18 -4.98 -16.19
CA ASP A 284 8.30 -5.99 -15.12
C ASP A 284 7.02 -6.82 -14.94
N TYR A 285 5.86 -6.17 -15.13
CA TYR A 285 4.54 -6.81 -14.99
C TYR A 285 3.87 -7.12 -16.34
N ARG A 286 4.67 -7.24 -17.41
CA ARG A 286 4.15 -7.46 -18.78
C ARG A 286 3.21 -8.66 -18.86
N GLU A 287 3.54 -9.75 -18.18
CA GLU A 287 2.75 -10.98 -18.19
C GLU A 287 1.39 -10.81 -17.51
N ASP A 288 1.29 -9.90 -16.54
CA ASP A 288 0.04 -9.58 -15.87
C ASP A 288 -0.95 -8.82 -16.77
N PHE A 289 -0.49 -8.29 -17.87
CA PHE A 289 -1.33 -7.56 -18.82
C PHE A 289 -1.75 -8.41 -20.03
N GLY A 290 -1.22 -9.61 -20.19
CA GLY A 290 -1.59 -10.58 -21.23
C GLY A 290 -0.72 -10.54 -22.47
#